data_d2378631704a321c987f401e74bb3897
#
_entry.id   d2378631704a321c987f401e74bb3897
#
_cell.length_a   1.000
_cell.length_b   1.000
_cell.length_c   1.000
_cell.angle_alpha   90.00
_cell.angle_beta   90.00
_cell.angle_gamma   90.00
#
_symmetry.space_group_name_H-M   'P 1'
#
loop_
_entity.id
_entity.type
_entity.pdbx_description
1 polymer ?
#
loop_
_entity_poly.entity_id
_entity_poly.type
_entity_poly.pdbx_seq_one_letter_code
_entity_poly.pdbx_strand_id
1 'polypeptide(L)'
;MTIRAVVFDVYGTLVRIGERRAPFRALLARMEAAGRARQAGDAATIMSRRLDLADAAALLGADLSASELAALEGELQAELASVRLFPDTLGVLQALAGRGLKLGLCSNLAAPYAAPVLALLPPLDAYAWSFEVGAIKPEPAIYAHVCRELGCEPAQVLMVGDTPEADLHGPRRFGMRSLLLRREGARLGDEAADPISDLGGVLEALDVP
;
A
#
# COMPACT_ATOMS: atom_id res chain seq x y z
N MET A 1 22.07 -12.91 -7.97
CA MET A 1 22.30 -11.58 -7.37
C MET A 1 21.72 -11.59 -5.96
N THR A 2 22.43 -11.03 -5.00
CA THR A 2 22.03 -11.01 -3.59
C THR A 2 21.02 -9.89 -3.34
N ILE A 3 19.95 -10.17 -2.60
CA ILE A 3 18.99 -9.16 -2.14
C ILE A 3 19.69 -8.23 -1.12
N ARG A 4 19.47 -6.93 -1.27
CA ARG A 4 20.01 -5.86 -0.41
C ARG A 4 18.92 -5.05 0.27
N ALA A 5 17.70 -5.11 -0.24
CA ALA A 5 16.57 -4.41 0.32
C ALA A 5 15.28 -5.23 0.20
N VAL A 6 14.38 -5.03 1.18
CA VAL A 6 13.01 -5.56 1.14
C VAL A 6 12.05 -4.38 1.18
N VAL A 7 11.11 -4.36 0.25
CA VAL A 7 10.08 -3.34 0.12
C VAL A 7 8.72 -3.99 0.37
N PHE A 8 7.93 -3.40 1.23
CA PHE A 8 6.61 -3.92 1.59
C PHE A 8 5.49 -3.03 1.06
N ASP A 9 4.41 -3.66 0.59
CA ASP A 9 3.11 -3.02 0.63
C ASP A 9 2.67 -2.82 2.09
N VAL A 10 1.62 -2.05 2.31
CA VAL A 10 1.23 -1.60 3.65
C VAL A 10 -0.06 -2.26 4.14
N TYR A 11 -1.20 -1.91 3.51
CA TYR A 11 -2.51 -2.37 3.95
C TYR A 11 -2.83 -3.78 3.44
N GLY A 12 -3.06 -4.73 4.34
CA GLY A 12 -3.15 -6.15 4.01
C GLY A 12 -1.81 -6.88 4.17
N THR A 13 -0.72 -6.14 4.25
CA THR A 13 0.65 -6.66 4.38
C THR A 13 1.23 -6.42 5.78
N LEU A 14 1.50 -5.17 6.15
CA LEU A 14 2.07 -4.78 7.46
C LEU A 14 1.01 -4.36 8.47
N VAL A 15 -0.07 -3.72 7.97
CA VAL A 15 -1.17 -3.22 8.80
C VAL A 15 -2.51 -3.66 8.26
N ARG A 16 -3.51 -3.69 9.14
CA ARG A 16 -4.92 -3.92 8.80
C ARG A 16 -5.80 -2.78 9.31
N ILE A 17 -6.90 -2.54 8.62
CA ILE A 17 -7.98 -1.70 9.10
C ILE A 17 -8.88 -2.56 9.99
N GLY A 18 -9.06 -2.17 11.25
CA GLY A 18 -9.91 -2.89 12.20
C GLY A 18 -11.40 -2.69 11.91
N GLU A 19 -11.79 -1.44 11.62
CA GLU A 19 -13.17 -1.05 11.32
C GLU A 19 -13.25 -0.40 9.95
N ARG A 20 -13.55 -1.18 8.92
CA ARG A 20 -13.57 -0.68 7.55
C ARG A 20 -14.85 0.11 7.25
N ARG A 21 -14.72 1.40 6.96
CA ARG A 21 -15.80 2.35 6.63
C ARG A 21 -15.73 2.84 5.20
N ALA A 22 -14.55 2.81 4.59
CA ALA A 22 -14.26 3.12 3.20
C ALA A 22 -14.80 4.50 2.73
N PRO A 23 -14.43 5.63 3.39
CA PRO A 23 -15.01 6.96 3.14
C PRO A 23 -14.77 7.48 1.72
N PHE A 24 -13.62 7.24 1.11
CA PHE A 24 -13.38 7.59 -0.29
C PHE A 24 -14.25 6.79 -1.27
N ARG A 25 -14.55 5.53 -0.95
CA ARG A 25 -15.50 4.73 -1.74
C ARG A 25 -16.92 5.28 -1.58
N ALA A 26 -17.28 5.69 -0.37
CA ALA A 26 -18.58 6.32 -0.09
C ALA A 26 -18.71 7.67 -0.80
N LEU A 27 -17.66 8.48 -0.88
CA LEU A 27 -17.61 9.69 -1.70
C LEU A 27 -17.94 9.37 -3.16
N LEU A 28 -17.23 8.43 -3.79
CA LEU A 28 -17.46 8.06 -5.19
C LEU A 28 -18.88 7.51 -5.41
N ALA A 29 -19.42 6.74 -4.47
CA ALA A 29 -20.81 6.22 -4.56
C ALA A 29 -21.87 7.34 -4.47
N ARG A 30 -21.64 8.38 -3.66
CA ARG A 30 -22.54 9.55 -3.60
C ARG A 30 -22.52 10.34 -4.90
N MET A 31 -21.34 10.54 -5.49
CA MET A 31 -21.21 11.20 -6.79
C MET A 31 -21.96 10.43 -7.89
N GLU A 32 -21.88 9.11 -7.87
CA GLU A 32 -22.62 8.23 -8.81
C GLU A 32 -24.13 8.36 -8.61
N ALA A 33 -24.60 8.37 -7.37
CA ALA A 33 -26.00 8.58 -7.02
C ALA A 33 -26.52 9.97 -7.43
N ALA A 34 -25.65 10.99 -7.45
CA ALA A 34 -25.94 12.34 -7.94
C ALA A 34 -25.86 12.47 -9.47
N GLY A 35 -25.67 11.37 -10.21
CA GLY A 35 -25.68 11.32 -11.67
C GLY A 35 -24.31 11.46 -12.36
N ARG A 36 -23.21 11.57 -11.60
CA ARG A 36 -21.87 11.51 -12.17
C ARG A 36 -21.41 10.07 -12.35
N ALA A 37 -21.33 9.60 -13.58
CA ALA A 37 -20.81 8.27 -13.86
C ALA A 37 -19.38 8.09 -13.29
N ARG A 38 -19.16 6.98 -12.61
CA ARG A 38 -17.84 6.60 -12.10
C ARG A 38 -16.85 6.45 -13.24
N GLN A 39 -15.70 7.08 -13.13
CA GLN A 39 -14.62 6.97 -14.11
C GLN A 39 -13.56 5.98 -13.62
N ALA A 40 -12.99 5.21 -14.52
CA ALA A 40 -11.95 4.23 -14.20
C ALA A 40 -10.72 4.85 -13.51
N GLY A 41 -10.43 6.14 -13.78
CA GLY A 41 -9.31 6.87 -13.19
C GLY A 41 -9.59 7.53 -11.85
N ASP A 42 -10.82 7.54 -11.32
CA ASP A 42 -11.16 8.29 -10.09
C ASP A 42 -10.32 7.81 -8.88
N ALA A 43 -10.23 6.51 -8.67
CA ALA A 43 -9.43 5.95 -7.59
C ALA A 43 -7.93 6.22 -7.78
N ALA A 44 -7.42 6.10 -9.00
CA ALA A 44 -6.04 6.39 -9.33
C ALA A 44 -5.72 7.87 -9.06
N THR A 45 -6.61 8.78 -9.43
CA THR A 45 -6.48 10.23 -9.18
C THR A 45 -6.38 10.52 -7.67
N ILE A 46 -7.24 9.90 -6.84
CA ILE A 46 -7.19 10.05 -5.38
C ILE A 46 -5.86 9.52 -4.81
N MET A 47 -5.38 8.39 -5.30
CA MET A 47 -4.18 7.74 -4.79
C MET A 47 -2.87 8.29 -5.36
N SER A 48 -2.89 9.04 -6.46
CA SER A 48 -1.68 9.62 -7.08
C SER A 48 -1.47 11.10 -6.76
N ARG A 49 -2.24 11.67 -5.85
CA ARG A 49 -2.15 13.06 -5.44
C ARG A 49 -2.27 13.20 -3.93
N ARG A 50 -1.58 14.18 -3.37
CA ARG A 50 -1.71 14.50 -1.95
C ARG A 50 -3.03 15.26 -1.70
N LEU A 51 -4.10 14.51 -1.53
CA LEU A 51 -5.45 15.01 -1.31
C LEU A 51 -5.97 14.49 0.04
N ASP A 52 -6.62 15.35 0.80
CA ASP A 52 -7.54 14.90 1.84
C ASP A 52 -8.93 14.58 1.22
N LEU A 53 -9.93 14.30 2.06
CA LEU A 53 -11.25 13.94 1.56
C LEU A 53 -11.96 15.13 0.90
N ALA A 54 -11.81 16.33 1.47
CA ALA A 54 -12.40 17.56 0.94
C ALA A 54 -11.77 17.94 -0.40
N ASP A 55 -10.44 17.87 -0.49
CA ASP A 55 -9.70 18.10 -1.73
C ASP A 55 -10.10 17.11 -2.83
N ALA A 56 -10.24 15.83 -2.47
CA ALA A 56 -10.69 14.80 -3.41
C ALA A 56 -12.12 15.06 -3.89
N ALA A 57 -13.03 15.44 -3.00
CA ALA A 57 -14.40 15.81 -3.33
C ALA A 57 -14.45 17.00 -4.30
N ALA A 58 -13.71 18.07 -3.98
CA ALA A 58 -13.62 19.27 -4.83
C ALA A 58 -13.01 18.98 -6.22
N LEU A 59 -11.90 18.24 -6.24
CA LEU A 59 -11.20 17.87 -7.49
C LEU A 59 -12.08 17.06 -8.43
N LEU A 60 -12.86 16.14 -7.87
CA LEU A 60 -13.75 15.27 -8.64
C LEU A 60 -15.10 15.92 -8.96
N GLY A 61 -15.35 17.14 -8.45
CA GLY A 61 -16.61 17.86 -8.68
C GLY A 61 -17.79 17.28 -7.91
N ALA A 62 -17.56 16.78 -6.69
CA ALA A 62 -18.62 16.30 -5.81
C ALA A 62 -19.40 17.50 -5.25
N ASP A 63 -20.71 17.48 -5.46
CA ASP A 63 -21.63 18.43 -4.80
C ASP A 63 -22.10 17.85 -3.46
N LEU A 64 -21.36 18.18 -2.42
CA LEU A 64 -21.62 17.73 -1.04
C LEU A 64 -21.97 18.93 -0.16
N SER A 65 -22.99 18.78 0.66
CA SER A 65 -23.23 19.70 1.75
C SER A 65 -22.11 19.61 2.81
N ALA A 66 -21.93 20.66 3.60
CA ALA A 66 -20.95 20.66 4.69
C ALA A 66 -21.20 19.52 5.70
N SER A 67 -22.46 19.17 5.96
CA SER A 67 -22.81 18.05 6.84
C SER A 67 -22.45 16.67 6.28
N GLU A 68 -22.58 16.48 4.96
CA GLU A 68 -22.18 15.24 4.29
C GLU A 68 -20.67 15.06 4.27
N LEU A 69 -19.94 16.14 3.99
CA LEU A 69 -18.49 16.13 4.04
C LEU A 69 -18.00 15.82 5.47
N ALA A 70 -18.53 16.51 6.48
CA ALA A 70 -18.16 16.25 7.87
C ALA A 70 -18.46 14.82 8.31
N ALA A 71 -19.57 14.22 7.83
CA ALA A 71 -19.89 12.81 8.12
C ALA A 71 -18.85 11.87 7.50
N LEU A 72 -18.43 12.09 6.25
CA LEU A 72 -17.39 11.29 5.59
C LEU A 72 -16.02 11.47 6.27
N GLU A 73 -15.68 12.67 6.71
CA GLU A 73 -14.46 12.94 7.48
C GLU A 73 -14.48 12.23 8.83
N GLY A 74 -15.63 12.21 9.52
CA GLY A 74 -15.80 11.43 10.74
C GLY A 74 -15.59 9.93 10.53
N GLU A 75 -16.12 9.37 9.43
CA GLU A 75 -15.89 7.99 9.05
C GLU A 75 -14.41 7.72 8.72
N LEU A 76 -13.74 8.67 8.05
CA LEU A 76 -12.29 8.57 7.78
C LEU A 76 -11.49 8.53 9.08
N GLN A 77 -11.76 9.45 10.02
CA GLN A 77 -11.03 9.48 11.30
C GLN A 77 -11.24 8.19 12.11
N ALA A 78 -12.47 7.66 12.14
CA ALA A 78 -12.76 6.40 12.81
C ALA A 78 -12.03 5.21 12.15
N GLU A 79 -11.99 5.16 10.82
CA GLU A 79 -11.23 4.13 10.09
C GLU A 79 -9.73 4.21 10.37
N LEU A 80 -9.13 5.41 10.28
CA LEU A 80 -7.72 5.64 10.56
C LEU A 80 -7.34 5.27 12.00
N ALA A 81 -8.20 5.62 12.99
CA ALA A 81 -8.00 5.25 14.38
C ALA A 81 -8.07 3.75 14.65
N SER A 82 -8.69 2.98 13.74
CA SER A 82 -8.82 1.53 13.83
C SER A 82 -7.63 0.76 13.24
N VAL A 83 -6.67 1.43 12.62
CA VAL A 83 -5.50 0.78 11.99
C VAL A 83 -4.62 0.11 13.03
N ARG A 84 -4.23 -1.13 12.80
CA ARG A 84 -3.40 -1.95 13.69
C ARG A 84 -2.35 -2.71 12.89
N LEU A 85 -1.19 -2.96 13.48
CA LEU A 85 -0.19 -3.88 12.95
C LEU A 85 -0.71 -5.32 12.89
N PHE A 86 -0.21 -6.09 11.93
CA PHE A 86 -0.25 -7.54 12.05
C PHE A 86 0.78 -8.00 13.10
N PRO A 87 0.53 -9.12 13.79
CA PRO A 87 1.38 -9.57 14.92
C PRO A 87 2.84 -9.84 14.54
N ASP A 88 3.08 -10.25 13.31
CA ASP A 88 4.39 -10.62 12.76
C ASP A 88 5.20 -9.41 12.24
N THR A 89 4.59 -8.24 12.07
CA THR A 89 5.18 -7.09 11.40
C THR A 89 6.49 -6.62 12.05
N LEU A 90 6.45 -6.24 13.32
CA LEU A 90 7.62 -5.65 13.97
C LEU A 90 8.78 -6.65 14.11
N GLY A 91 8.46 -7.90 14.43
CA GLY A 91 9.49 -8.96 14.58
C GLY A 91 10.23 -9.21 13.27
N VAL A 92 9.51 -9.27 12.16
CA VAL A 92 10.13 -9.49 10.84
C VAL A 92 10.93 -8.27 10.38
N LEU A 93 10.41 -7.05 10.52
CA LEU A 93 11.16 -5.83 10.19
C LEU A 93 12.47 -5.75 10.97
N GLN A 94 12.44 -6.04 12.28
CA GLN A 94 13.62 -6.07 13.13
C GLN A 94 14.61 -7.16 12.69
N ALA A 95 14.16 -8.35 12.37
CA ALA A 95 15.01 -9.45 11.91
C ALA A 95 15.69 -9.13 10.59
N LEU A 96 14.99 -8.52 9.63
CA LEU A 96 15.54 -8.10 8.34
C LEU A 96 16.57 -6.98 8.50
N ALA A 97 16.26 -5.96 9.31
CA ALA A 97 17.21 -4.89 9.65
C ALA A 97 18.48 -5.45 10.33
N GLY A 98 18.32 -6.42 11.24
CA GLY A 98 19.43 -7.12 11.90
C GLY A 98 20.34 -7.92 10.93
N ARG A 99 19.82 -8.30 9.75
CA ARG A 99 20.59 -8.89 8.66
C ARG A 99 21.30 -7.86 7.76
N GLY A 100 21.19 -6.56 8.09
CA GLY A 100 21.78 -5.45 7.32
C GLY A 100 21.03 -5.13 6.03
N LEU A 101 19.78 -5.58 5.86
CA LEU A 101 18.93 -5.26 4.72
C LEU A 101 18.30 -3.88 4.91
N LYS A 102 18.24 -3.09 3.84
CA LYS A 102 17.45 -1.87 3.79
C LYS A 102 15.96 -2.21 3.70
N LEU A 103 15.13 -1.40 4.34
CA LEU A 103 13.69 -1.61 4.39
C LEU A 103 12.95 -0.41 3.81
N GLY A 104 11.93 -0.67 2.98
CA GLY A 104 11.12 0.38 2.38
C GLY A 104 9.64 0.03 2.30
N LEU A 105 8.83 1.05 2.03
CA LEU A 105 7.39 0.91 1.73
C LEU A 105 7.13 1.32 0.29
N CYS A 106 6.19 0.62 -0.36
CA CYS A 106 5.68 0.95 -1.68
C CYS A 106 4.18 0.65 -1.71
N SER A 107 3.33 1.67 -1.60
CA SER A 107 1.90 1.46 -1.37
C SER A 107 1.00 2.41 -2.16
N ASN A 108 -0.09 1.86 -2.70
CA ASN A 108 -1.18 2.60 -3.33
C ASN A 108 -2.19 3.01 -2.25
N LEU A 109 -2.19 4.29 -1.86
CA LEU A 109 -3.11 4.78 -0.84
C LEU A 109 -3.42 6.27 -1.00
N ALA A 110 -4.59 6.69 -0.50
CA ALA A 110 -4.90 8.11 -0.35
C ALA A 110 -4.08 8.71 0.81
N ALA A 111 -3.68 9.97 0.69
CA ALA A 111 -2.73 10.62 1.59
C ALA A 111 -3.04 10.48 3.10
N PRO A 112 -4.29 10.57 3.59
CA PRO A 112 -4.56 10.43 5.02
C PRO A 112 -4.17 9.07 5.62
N TYR A 113 -4.14 8.01 4.82
CA TYR A 113 -3.81 6.66 5.29
C TYR A 113 -2.32 6.45 5.61
N ALA A 114 -1.44 7.38 5.23
CA ALA A 114 -0.02 7.29 5.59
C ALA A 114 0.23 7.60 7.08
N ALA A 115 -0.54 8.50 7.69
CA ALA A 115 -0.31 8.96 9.06
C ALA A 115 -0.35 7.85 10.12
N PRO A 116 -1.37 6.96 10.18
CA PRO A 116 -1.36 5.87 11.15
C PRO A 116 -0.23 4.86 10.92
N VAL A 117 0.20 4.66 9.68
CA VAL A 117 1.32 3.76 9.36
C VAL A 117 2.62 4.30 9.93
N LEU A 118 2.90 5.59 9.71
CA LEU A 118 4.09 6.26 10.24
C LEU A 118 4.11 6.31 11.78
N ALA A 119 2.94 6.35 12.43
CA ALA A 119 2.82 6.30 13.87
C ALA A 119 3.06 4.88 14.46
N LEU A 120 2.79 3.84 13.68
CA LEU A 120 2.87 2.44 14.13
C LEU A 120 4.19 1.76 13.81
N LEU A 121 4.86 2.16 12.72
CA LEU A 121 6.11 1.55 12.27
C LEU A 121 7.34 2.34 12.73
N PRO A 122 8.48 1.67 12.95
CA PRO A 122 9.75 2.36 13.10
C PRO A 122 10.12 3.10 11.81
N PRO A 123 11.00 4.11 11.85
CA PRO A 123 11.56 4.72 10.64
C PRO A 123 12.19 3.67 9.73
N LEU A 124 11.92 3.76 8.43
CA LEU A 124 12.46 2.89 7.40
C LEU A 124 13.36 3.69 6.45
N ASP A 125 14.12 3.00 5.59
CA ASP A 125 15.10 3.62 4.69
C ASP A 125 14.48 4.32 3.48
N ALA A 126 13.26 3.93 3.05
CA ALA A 126 12.58 4.53 1.89
C ALA A 126 11.07 4.43 1.98
N TYR A 127 10.40 5.42 1.35
CA TYR A 127 8.95 5.50 1.27
C TYR A 127 8.50 5.87 -0.15
N ALA A 128 7.76 4.97 -0.80
CA ALA A 128 7.11 5.23 -2.08
C ALA A 128 5.57 5.26 -1.88
N TRP A 129 5.09 6.36 -1.33
CA TRP A 129 3.66 6.64 -1.25
C TRP A 129 3.16 7.08 -2.63
N SER A 130 2.16 6.41 -3.18
CA SER A 130 1.64 6.72 -4.52
C SER A 130 1.23 8.18 -4.67
N PHE A 131 0.64 8.79 -3.63
CA PHE A 131 0.23 10.19 -3.63
C PHE A 131 1.39 11.19 -3.61
N GLU A 132 2.60 10.78 -3.20
CA GLU A 132 3.82 11.60 -3.26
C GLU A 132 4.58 11.41 -4.56
N VAL A 133 4.66 10.15 -5.02
CA VAL A 133 5.34 9.81 -6.28
C VAL A 133 4.56 10.29 -7.50
N GLY A 134 3.24 10.41 -7.38
CA GLY A 134 2.35 10.73 -8.51
C GLY A 134 2.08 9.55 -9.43
N ALA A 135 2.37 8.33 -8.98
CA ALA A 135 2.18 7.08 -9.71
C ALA A 135 1.70 5.98 -8.78
N ILE A 136 0.88 5.06 -9.29
CA ILE A 136 0.36 3.91 -8.54
C ILE A 136 1.00 2.61 -9.04
N LYS A 137 1.16 1.61 -8.18
CA LYS A 137 1.48 0.24 -8.63
C LYS A 137 0.35 -0.27 -9.54
N PRO A 138 0.62 -0.91 -10.68
CA PRO A 138 1.91 -1.43 -11.14
C PRO A 138 2.68 -0.51 -12.10
N GLU A 139 2.51 0.79 -12.07
CA GLU A 139 3.27 1.72 -12.92
C GLU A 139 4.76 1.67 -12.57
N PRO A 140 5.68 1.56 -13.56
CA PRO A 140 7.13 1.44 -13.31
C PRO A 140 7.72 2.58 -12.46
N ALA A 141 7.12 3.78 -12.55
CA ALA A 141 7.63 4.98 -11.87
C ALA A 141 7.69 4.83 -10.34
N ILE A 142 6.71 4.14 -9.72
CA ILE A 142 6.69 3.96 -8.27
C ILE A 142 7.79 2.98 -7.80
N TYR A 143 8.05 1.92 -8.57
CA TYR A 143 9.13 0.97 -8.28
C TYR A 143 10.51 1.62 -8.50
N ALA A 144 10.66 2.41 -9.58
CA ALA A 144 11.88 3.18 -9.83
C ALA A 144 12.17 4.16 -8.70
N HIS A 145 11.13 4.81 -8.14
CA HIS A 145 11.27 5.72 -7.02
C HIS A 145 11.86 5.01 -5.79
N VAL A 146 11.24 3.91 -5.34
CA VAL A 146 11.71 3.20 -4.14
C VAL A 146 13.10 2.60 -4.32
N CYS A 147 13.43 2.05 -5.50
CA CYS A 147 14.78 1.55 -5.78
C CYS A 147 15.84 2.66 -5.71
N ARG A 148 15.54 3.84 -6.23
CA ARG A 148 16.43 5.01 -6.18
C ARG A 148 16.65 5.48 -4.75
N GLU A 149 15.59 5.62 -3.95
CA GLU A 149 15.70 6.01 -2.54
C GLU A 149 16.55 5.02 -1.73
N LEU A 150 16.40 3.72 -2.01
CA LEU A 150 17.20 2.67 -1.39
C LEU A 150 18.64 2.61 -1.93
N GLY A 151 18.95 3.23 -3.06
CA GLY A 151 20.25 3.08 -3.75
C GLY A 151 20.51 1.64 -4.18
N CYS A 152 19.49 0.95 -4.66
CA CYS A 152 19.56 -0.46 -5.07
C CYS A 152 19.10 -0.62 -6.53
N GLU A 153 19.76 -1.52 -7.26
CA GLU A 153 19.26 -1.97 -8.55
C GLU A 153 17.99 -2.82 -8.36
N PRO A 154 17.04 -2.81 -9.30
CA PRO A 154 15.78 -3.57 -9.17
C PRO A 154 16.00 -5.03 -8.78
N ALA A 155 16.94 -5.73 -9.36
CA ALA A 155 17.25 -7.13 -9.08
C ALA A 155 17.80 -7.41 -7.66
N GLN A 156 18.16 -6.34 -6.92
CA GLN A 156 18.59 -6.39 -5.52
C GLN A 156 17.45 -6.13 -4.52
N VAL A 157 16.24 -5.84 -5.01
CA VAL A 157 15.08 -5.50 -4.21
C VAL A 157 14.04 -6.62 -4.27
N LEU A 158 13.56 -7.03 -3.10
CA LEU A 158 12.45 -7.96 -2.95
C LEU A 158 11.19 -7.17 -2.56
N MET A 159 10.17 -7.20 -3.42
CA MET A 159 8.84 -6.67 -3.11
C MET A 159 7.98 -7.72 -2.43
N VAL A 160 7.29 -7.36 -1.36
CA VAL A 160 6.37 -8.23 -0.61
C VAL A 160 5.02 -7.52 -0.46
N GLY A 161 3.95 -8.16 -0.85
CA GLY A 161 2.60 -7.60 -0.69
C GLY A 161 1.50 -8.60 -1.04
N ASP A 162 0.24 -8.17 -0.94
CA ASP A 162 -0.93 -9.04 -1.02
C ASP A 162 -1.71 -8.95 -2.34
N THR A 163 -1.39 -7.99 -3.19
CA THR A 163 -2.09 -7.73 -4.45
C THR A 163 -1.30 -8.28 -5.65
N PRO A 164 -1.79 -9.32 -6.37
CA PRO A 164 -1.03 -10.00 -7.41
C PRO A 164 -0.43 -9.08 -8.47
N GLU A 165 -1.23 -8.18 -9.04
CA GLU A 165 -0.76 -7.30 -10.11
C GLU A 165 0.22 -6.24 -9.60
N ALA A 166 -0.05 -5.66 -8.42
CA ALA A 166 0.74 -4.57 -7.86
C ALA A 166 2.01 -5.04 -7.13
N ASP A 167 1.99 -6.26 -6.54
CA ASP A 167 3.05 -6.69 -5.62
C ASP A 167 3.81 -7.93 -6.12
N LEU A 168 3.27 -8.65 -7.11
CA LEU A 168 3.91 -9.82 -7.70
C LEU A 168 4.32 -9.57 -9.16
N HIS A 169 3.33 -9.34 -10.05
CA HIS A 169 3.58 -9.27 -11.48
C HIS A 169 4.23 -7.94 -11.90
N GLY A 170 3.76 -6.81 -11.35
CA GLY A 170 4.31 -5.49 -11.64
C GLY A 170 5.79 -5.37 -11.28
N PRO A 171 6.20 -5.70 -10.04
CA PRO A 171 7.62 -5.71 -9.65
C PRO A 171 8.48 -6.63 -10.52
N ARG A 172 8.00 -7.83 -10.85
CA ARG A 172 8.73 -8.76 -11.72
C ARG A 172 8.95 -8.19 -13.13
N ARG A 173 7.94 -7.56 -13.72
CA ARG A 173 8.09 -6.88 -15.01
C ARG A 173 9.07 -5.72 -14.94
N PHE A 174 9.18 -5.06 -13.78
CA PHE A 174 10.15 -4.00 -13.55
C PHE A 174 11.58 -4.53 -13.29
N GLY A 175 11.76 -5.82 -13.05
CA GLY A 175 13.06 -6.46 -12.79
C GLY A 175 13.38 -6.67 -11.31
N MET A 176 12.42 -6.43 -10.41
CA MET A 176 12.54 -6.78 -8.99
C MET A 176 12.21 -8.25 -8.76
N ARG A 177 12.66 -8.80 -7.62
CA ARG A 177 12.09 -10.04 -7.08
C ARG A 177 10.81 -9.72 -6.31
N SER A 178 9.91 -10.69 -6.19
CA SER A 178 8.67 -10.49 -5.45
C SER A 178 8.14 -11.75 -4.80
N LEU A 179 7.49 -11.59 -3.65
CA LEU A 179 6.74 -12.62 -2.93
C LEU A 179 5.31 -12.13 -2.73
N LEU A 180 4.35 -12.99 -3.03
CA LEU A 180 2.95 -12.72 -2.74
C LEU A 180 2.62 -13.22 -1.34
N LEU A 181 2.07 -12.33 -0.52
CA LEU A 181 1.55 -12.65 0.81
C LEU A 181 0.06 -13.00 0.71
N ARG A 182 -0.33 -14.13 1.29
CA ARG A 182 -1.72 -14.59 1.39
C ARG A 182 -2.06 -14.88 2.84
N ARG A 183 -2.46 -13.86 3.59
CA ARG A 183 -2.92 -14.04 4.97
C ARG A 183 -4.22 -14.85 5.02
N GLU A 184 -4.49 -15.53 6.14
CA GLU A 184 -5.75 -16.25 6.35
C GLU A 184 -6.97 -15.37 6.05
N GLY A 185 -7.97 -15.93 5.37
CA GLY A 185 -9.18 -15.22 4.95
C GLY A 185 -9.05 -14.43 3.65
N ALA A 186 -7.89 -14.37 3.01
CA ALA A 186 -7.75 -13.80 1.67
C ALA A 186 -8.42 -14.70 0.63
N ARG A 187 -9.10 -14.09 -0.36
CA ARG A 187 -9.73 -14.85 -1.45
C ARG A 187 -8.65 -15.56 -2.27
N LEU A 188 -8.86 -16.86 -2.49
CA LEU A 188 -8.02 -17.67 -3.37
C LEU A 188 -8.18 -17.15 -4.81
N GLY A 189 -7.07 -16.74 -5.41
CA GLY A 189 -6.92 -16.57 -6.85
C GLY A 189 -5.80 -17.50 -7.30
N ASP A 190 -5.93 -18.11 -8.47
CA ASP A 190 -5.04 -19.17 -8.99
C ASP A 190 -3.63 -18.68 -9.42
N GLU A 191 -3.20 -17.46 -9.05
CA GLU A 191 -2.13 -16.75 -9.79
C GLU A 191 -0.73 -16.81 -9.19
N ALA A 192 -0.50 -17.45 -8.05
CA ALA A 192 0.85 -17.56 -7.49
C ALA A 192 1.20 -19.00 -7.16
N ALA A 193 2.25 -19.52 -7.79
CA ALA A 193 2.97 -20.68 -7.26
C ALA A 193 3.59 -20.24 -5.92
N ASP A 194 3.25 -20.91 -4.84
CA ASP A 194 3.82 -20.78 -3.50
C ASP A 194 3.76 -19.37 -2.85
N PRO A 195 2.57 -18.82 -2.52
CA PRO A 195 2.47 -17.62 -1.72
C PRO A 195 2.92 -17.90 -0.28
N ILE A 196 3.54 -16.90 0.37
CA ILE A 196 3.79 -16.96 1.81
C ILE A 196 2.50 -16.67 2.58
N SER A 197 2.29 -17.34 3.72
CA SER A 197 1.07 -17.17 4.54
C SER A 197 1.21 -16.05 5.59
N ASP A 198 2.44 -15.73 5.95
CA ASP A 198 2.81 -14.68 6.90
C ASP A 198 4.17 -14.08 6.53
N LEU A 199 4.58 -13.02 7.23
CA LEU A 199 5.85 -12.36 6.95
C LEU A 199 7.09 -13.18 7.34
N GLY A 200 6.95 -14.23 8.16
CA GLY A 200 8.03 -15.17 8.47
C GLY A 200 8.57 -15.85 7.22
N GLY A 201 7.69 -16.14 6.25
CA GLY A 201 8.08 -16.68 4.96
C GLY A 201 9.05 -15.81 4.15
N VAL A 202 9.14 -14.50 4.45
CA VAL A 202 10.15 -13.61 3.84
C VAL A 202 11.55 -14.00 4.32
N LEU A 203 11.70 -14.30 5.61
CA LEU A 203 12.98 -14.72 6.19
C LEU A 203 13.44 -16.05 5.61
N GLU A 204 12.51 -17.00 5.49
CA GLU A 204 12.75 -18.32 4.88
C GLU A 204 13.18 -18.21 3.40
N ALA A 205 12.47 -17.38 2.62
CA ALA A 205 12.79 -17.18 1.21
C ALA A 205 14.16 -16.52 0.96
N LEU A 206 14.68 -15.76 1.95
CA LEU A 206 16.01 -15.14 1.88
C LEU A 206 17.11 -16.09 2.34
N ASP A 207 16.80 -17.17 3.05
CA ASP A 207 17.75 -18.18 3.54
C ASP A 207 17.99 -19.29 2.49
N VAL A 208 17.19 -19.35 1.42
CA VAL A 208 17.40 -20.28 0.30
C VAL A 208 18.55 -19.78 -0.57
N PRO A 209 19.60 -20.58 -0.81
CA PRO A 209 20.79 -20.20 -1.56
C PRO A 209 20.54 -19.89 -3.04
#